data_f2e4caacce2af0337ff8d28b1a200785
#
_entry.id   f2e4caacce2af0337ff8d28b1a200785
#
_cell.length_a   1.000
_cell.length_b   1.000
_cell.length_c   1.000
_cell.angle_alpha   90.00
_cell.angle_beta   90.00
_cell.angle_gamma   90.00
#
_symmetry.space_group_name_H-M   'P 1'
#
loop_
_entity.id
_entity.type
_entity.pdbx_description
1 polymer ?
#
loop_
_entity_poly.entity_id
_entity_poly.type
_entity_poly.pdbx_seq_one_letter_code
_entity_poly.pdbx_strand_id
1 'polypeptide(L)'
;MDLDLRKLRYFLAVADRLHFGRAAEELHIAQPVLSRQIRALEKDLGASLFTRDRHGVVLTDAGRQLLADASPLLASADAVRHRVTVAARGSRRLAVGFRTGIPVIPAAQAFEARHPDVVVDVQRIEWDDQAAMLLDGRIDVAYVRLPIDETGLRVTPLYTEPLMVVLPADHRLAGKEEVTEADLAGEPLVWHADPSTQPTRRLHPDSGLRVRGVEEKLEHVAAGRGISFVGRSETMFYSRPDISYVPIPELAPDQVCLAMAASRTSPLADDFFTAAQATAETTADCGNYDVHAALQKRL
;
A
#
# COMPACT_ATOMS: atom_id res chain seq x y z
N MET A 1 -21.36 12.39 -24.16
CA MET A 1 -21.42 13.08 -22.86
C MET A 1 -20.03 12.94 -22.26
N ASP A 2 -19.32 14.04 -22.06
CA ASP A 2 -17.93 13.95 -21.59
C ASP A 2 -17.88 14.19 -20.07
N LEU A 3 -17.11 13.36 -19.38
CA LEU A 3 -16.93 13.48 -17.94
C LEU A 3 -15.82 14.50 -17.63
N ASP A 4 -16.18 15.61 -16.97
CA ASP A 4 -15.22 16.68 -16.61
C ASP A 4 -14.46 16.29 -15.34
N LEU A 5 -13.15 16.02 -15.46
CA LEU A 5 -12.26 15.64 -14.35
C LEU A 5 -12.21 16.70 -13.24
N ARG A 6 -12.40 17.98 -13.57
CA ARG A 6 -12.44 19.04 -12.56
C ARG A 6 -13.70 18.95 -11.70
N LYS A 7 -14.86 18.63 -12.32
CA LYS A 7 -16.10 18.40 -11.58
C LYS A 7 -15.99 17.17 -10.66
N LEU A 8 -15.27 16.11 -11.10
CA LEU A 8 -14.99 14.95 -10.25
C LEU A 8 -14.14 15.32 -9.03
N ARG A 9 -13.09 16.16 -9.19
CA ARG A 9 -12.31 16.65 -8.04
C ARG A 9 -13.16 17.43 -7.06
N TYR A 10 -14.07 18.28 -7.56
CA TYR A 10 -15.00 19.01 -6.72
C TYR A 10 -15.97 18.09 -5.97
N PHE A 11 -16.45 17.04 -6.66
CA PHE A 11 -17.30 16.02 -6.05
C PHE A 11 -16.56 15.29 -4.91
N LEU A 12 -15.33 14.83 -5.13
CA LEU A 12 -14.53 14.15 -4.11
C LEU A 12 -14.30 15.03 -2.87
N ALA A 13 -13.97 16.31 -3.05
CA ALA A 13 -13.78 17.23 -1.94
C ALA A 13 -15.06 17.41 -1.10
N VAL A 14 -16.25 17.46 -1.74
CA VAL A 14 -17.53 17.51 -1.01
C VAL A 14 -17.83 16.19 -0.34
N ALA A 15 -17.54 15.05 -0.98
CA ALA A 15 -17.78 13.71 -0.45
C ALA A 15 -16.91 13.42 0.80
N ASP A 16 -15.67 13.90 0.81
CA ASP A 16 -14.77 13.76 1.96
C ASP A 16 -15.21 14.59 3.16
N ARG A 17 -15.65 15.80 2.94
CA ARG A 17 -16.05 16.75 4.01
C ARG A 17 -17.52 16.66 4.42
N LEU A 18 -18.37 16.09 3.57
CA LEU A 18 -19.84 16.13 3.69
C LEU A 18 -20.36 17.52 4.02
N HIS A 19 -19.65 18.57 3.58
CA HIS A 19 -19.94 19.95 3.87
C HIS A 19 -19.41 20.89 2.78
N PHE A 20 -20.32 21.48 1.99
CA PHE A 20 -19.97 22.34 0.85
C PHE A 20 -19.10 23.55 1.21
N GLY A 21 -19.30 24.17 2.37
CA GLY A 21 -18.48 25.33 2.81
C GLY A 21 -17.03 24.91 3.05
N ARG A 22 -16.79 23.87 3.84
CA ARG A 22 -15.44 23.34 4.13
C ARG A 22 -14.73 22.86 2.87
N ALA A 23 -15.43 22.15 2.00
CA ALA A 23 -14.89 21.72 0.71
C ALA A 23 -14.51 22.90 -0.19
N ALA A 24 -15.32 23.97 -0.20
CA ALA A 24 -15.02 25.18 -0.96
C ALA A 24 -13.78 25.94 -0.43
N GLU A 25 -13.64 26.01 0.89
CA GLU A 25 -12.44 26.57 1.56
C GLU A 25 -11.18 25.81 1.18
N GLU A 26 -11.20 24.49 1.23
CA GLU A 26 -10.08 23.62 0.84
C GLU A 26 -9.70 23.78 -0.63
N LEU A 27 -10.70 23.91 -1.49
CA LEU A 27 -10.51 24.12 -2.93
C LEU A 27 -10.17 25.57 -3.29
N HIS A 28 -10.12 26.47 -2.31
CA HIS A 28 -9.89 27.92 -2.50
C HIS A 28 -10.85 28.55 -3.52
N ILE A 29 -12.14 28.17 -3.49
CA ILE A 29 -13.20 28.73 -4.34
C ILE A 29 -14.40 29.14 -3.52
N ALA A 30 -15.27 30.00 -4.10
CA ALA A 30 -16.51 30.39 -3.45
C ALA A 30 -17.52 29.23 -3.42
N GLN A 31 -18.16 28.97 -2.29
CA GLN A 31 -19.18 27.91 -2.14
C GLN A 31 -20.28 27.92 -3.22
N PRO A 32 -20.80 29.09 -3.68
CA PRO A 32 -21.80 29.10 -4.77
C PRO A 32 -21.23 28.55 -6.09
N VAL A 33 -19.94 28.71 -6.34
CA VAL A 33 -19.27 28.14 -7.51
C VAL A 33 -19.22 26.62 -7.40
N LEU A 34 -18.76 26.09 -6.26
CA LEU A 34 -18.73 24.65 -5.99
C LEU A 34 -20.12 24.03 -6.15
N SER A 35 -21.14 24.62 -5.53
CA SER A 35 -22.53 24.13 -5.60
C SER A 35 -23.06 24.10 -7.04
N ARG A 36 -22.71 25.07 -7.87
CA ARG A 36 -23.08 25.07 -9.31
C ARG A 36 -22.38 23.96 -10.08
N GLN A 37 -21.11 23.71 -9.79
CA GLN A 37 -20.33 22.67 -10.47
C GLN A 37 -20.85 21.27 -10.10
N ILE A 38 -21.22 21.03 -8.84
CA ILE A 38 -21.83 19.77 -8.42
C ILE A 38 -23.19 19.56 -9.10
N ARG A 39 -24.06 20.57 -9.13
CA ARG A 39 -25.36 20.47 -9.85
C ARG A 39 -25.16 20.22 -11.35
N ALA A 40 -24.13 20.81 -11.97
CA ALA A 40 -23.80 20.54 -13.36
C ALA A 40 -23.37 19.09 -13.56
N LEU A 41 -22.56 18.54 -12.65
CA LEU A 41 -22.16 17.12 -12.68
C LEU A 41 -23.38 16.19 -12.51
N GLU A 42 -24.26 16.48 -11.54
CA GLU A 42 -25.51 15.74 -11.33
C GLU A 42 -26.41 15.76 -12.57
N LYS A 43 -26.51 16.93 -13.24
CA LYS A 43 -27.23 17.06 -14.49
C LYS A 43 -26.61 16.25 -15.62
N ASP A 44 -25.28 16.30 -15.76
CA ASP A 44 -24.53 15.56 -16.77
C ASP A 44 -24.71 14.03 -16.59
N LEU A 45 -24.75 13.57 -15.32
CA LEU A 45 -24.93 12.16 -14.97
C LEU A 45 -26.41 11.73 -14.91
N GLY A 46 -27.34 12.66 -14.89
CA GLY A 46 -28.77 12.38 -14.75
C GLY A 46 -29.17 11.82 -13.36
N ALA A 47 -28.33 12.02 -12.34
CA ALA A 47 -28.54 11.49 -11.01
C ALA A 47 -28.08 12.48 -9.93
N SER A 48 -28.83 12.56 -8.83
CA SER A 48 -28.38 13.32 -7.65
C SER A 48 -27.30 12.52 -6.92
N LEU A 49 -26.20 13.17 -6.59
CA LEU A 49 -25.06 12.57 -5.90
C LEU A 49 -25.09 12.82 -4.39
N PHE A 50 -25.70 13.91 -3.99
CA PHE A 50 -25.89 14.30 -2.61
C PHE A 50 -27.35 14.54 -2.29
N THR A 51 -27.73 14.25 -1.06
CA THR A 51 -29.01 14.67 -0.48
C THR A 51 -28.75 15.37 0.85
N ARG A 52 -29.76 16.11 1.32
CA ARG A 52 -29.70 16.75 2.65
C ARG A 52 -30.70 16.05 3.56
N ASP A 53 -30.22 15.65 4.70
CA ASP A 53 -31.07 15.14 5.78
C ASP A 53 -31.00 16.05 7.01
N ARG A 54 -31.55 15.58 8.15
CA ARG A 54 -31.55 16.33 9.42
C ARG A 54 -30.16 16.53 10.00
N HIS A 55 -29.16 15.77 9.53
CA HIS A 55 -27.80 15.75 10.01
C HIS A 55 -26.83 16.45 9.04
N GLY A 56 -27.27 16.84 7.87
CA GLY A 56 -26.46 17.57 6.90
C GLY A 56 -26.47 17.00 5.49
N VAL A 57 -25.33 17.03 4.83
CA VAL A 57 -25.11 16.50 3.48
C VAL A 57 -24.69 15.04 3.57
N VAL A 58 -25.36 14.16 2.82
CA VAL A 58 -25.04 12.74 2.72
C VAL A 58 -24.99 12.30 1.27
N LEU A 59 -24.18 11.27 0.97
CA LEU A 59 -24.13 10.68 -0.36
C LEU A 59 -25.39 9.84 -0.65
N THR A 60 -25.89 9.95 -1.86
CA THR A 60 -26.87 9.01 -2.42
C THR A 60 -26.19 7.69 -2.82
N ASP A 61 -26.95 6.68 -3.26
CA ASP A 61 -26.36 5.45 -3.83
C ASP A 61 -25.53 5.75 -5.07
N ALA A 62 -26.00 6.63 -5.95
CA ALA A 62 -25.27 7.11 -7.10
C ALA A 62 -23.97 7.87 -6.68
N GLY A 63 -24.05 8.66 -5.59
CA GLY A 63 -22.89 9.33 -5.02
C GLY A 63 -21.87 8.34 -4.46
N ARG A 64 -22.28 7.28 -3.79
CA ARG A 64 -21.37 6.22 -3.30
C ARG A 64 -20.70 5.49 -4.46
N GLN A 65 -21.44 5.18 -5.52
CA GLN A 65 -20.87 4.56 -6.72
C GLN A 65 -19.84 5.49 -7.37
N LEU A 66 -20.21 6.76 -7.58
CA LEU A 66 -19.28 7.72 -8.16
C LEU A 66 -18.03 7.93 -7.28
N LEU A 67 -18.15 7.87 -5.95
CA LEU A 67 -17.00 7.98 -5.03
C LEU A 67 -16.01 6.83 -5.25
N ALA A 68 -16.51 5.61 -5.42
CA ALA A 68 -15.67 4.44 -5.71
C ALA A 68 -14.95 4.56 -7.06
N ASP A 69 -15.62 5.10 -8.09
CA ASP A 69 -15.08 5.15 -9.45
C ASP A 69 -14.22 6.41 -9.72
N ALA A 70 -14.54 7.55 -9.07
CA ALA A 70 -13.90 8.84 -9.38
C ALA A 70 -12.43 8.91 -8.94
N SER A 71 -12.09 8.31 -7.81
CA SER A 71 -10.71 8.34 -7.29
C SER A 71 -9.73 7.61 -8.22
N PRO A 72 -9.98 6.35 -8.65
CA PRO A 72 -9.12 5.67 -9.61
C PRO A 72 -9.03 6.39 -10.95
N LEU A 73 -10.15 6.95 -11.44
CA LEU A 73 -10.16 7.66 -12.72
C LEU A 73 -9.29 8.93 -12.68
N LEU A 74 -9.38 9.72 -11.62
CA LEU A 74 -8.54 10.92 -11.44
C LEU A 74 -7.06 10.56 -11.30
N ALA A 75 -6.75 9.50 -10.55
CA ALA A 75 -5.39 8.99 -10.44
C ALA A 75 -4.83 8.55 -11.80
N SER A 76 -5.63 7.83 -12.62
CA SER A 76 -5.27 7.47 -14.00
C SER A 76 -5.00 8.71 -14.87
N ALA A 77 -5.84 9.74 -14.78
CA ALA A 77 -5.65 10.98 -15.55
C ALA A 77 -4.37 11.72 -15.15
N ASP A 78 -4.06 11.78 -13.86
CA ASP A 78 -2.83 12.39 -13.35
C ASP A 78 -1.60 11.57 -13.75
N ALA A 79 -1.69 10.24 -13.78
CA ALA A 79 -0.63 9.36 -14.28
C ALA A 79 -0.36 9.56 -15.78
N VAL A 80 -1.40 9.73 -16.62
CA VAL A 80 -1.22 10.08 -18.04
C VAL A 80 -0.44 11.39 -18.18
N ARG A 81 -0.85 12.42 -17.44
CA ARG A 81 -0.16 13.72 -17.46
C ARG A 81 1.31 13.58 -17.03
N HIS A 82 1.58 12.82 -15.97
CA HIS A 82 2.92 12.56 -15.48
C HIS A 82 3.77 11.86 -16.55
N ARG A 83 3.29 10.77 -17.16
CA ARG A 83 4.00 10.03 -18.21
C ARG A 83 4.33 10.90 -19.41
N VAL A 84 3.39 11.72 -19.87
CA VAL A 84 3.64 12.68 -20.97
C VAL A 84 4.73 13.68 -20.60
N THR A 85 4.70 14.21 -19.37
CA THR A 85 5.72 15.15 -18.89
C THR A 85 7.11 14.51 -18.81
N VAL A 86 7.19 13.25 -18.35
CA VAL A 86 8.45 12.49 -18.28
C VAL A 86 8.98 12.20 -19.69
N ALA A 87 8.13 11.73 -20.60
CA ALA A 87 8.49 11.48 -21.99
C ALA A 87 9.01 12.74 -22.71
N ALA A 88 8.40 13.88 -22.43
CA ALA A 88 8.85 15.17 -23.01
C ALA A 88 10.24 15.62 -22.53
N ARG A 89 10.71 15.13 -21.39
CA ARG A 89 12.04 15.41 -20.83
C ARG A 89 13.15 14.53 -21.42
N GLY A 90 12.82 13.56 -22.30
CA GLY A 90 13.78 12.70 -22.99
C GLY A 90 14.43 11.62 -22.14
N SER A 91 14.15 11.52 -20.86
CA SER A 91 14.61 10.42 -20.01
C SER A 91 13.56 9.32 -19.96
N ARG A 92 13.96 8.10 -20.28
CA ARG A 92 13.13 6.91 -20.05
C ARG A 92 13.14 6.59 -18.56
N ARG A 93 11.99 6.29 -17.99
CA ARG A 93 11.83 6.02 -16.57
C ARG A 93 10.95 4.78 -16.39
N LEU A 94 11.29 3.97 -15.40
CA LEU A 94 10.48 2.87 -14.91
C LEU A 94 10.10 3.17 -13.45
N ALA A 95 8.82 3.37 -13.17
CA ALA A 95 8.34 3.62 -11.81
C ALA A 95 8.08 2.27 -11.11
N VAL A 96 8.85 2.00 -10.05
CA VAL A 96 8.78 0.76 -9.28
C VAL A 96 8.27 1.05 -7.87
N GLY A 97 7.08 0.53 -7.56
CA GLY A 97 6.51 0.57 -6.23
C GLY A 97 7.06 -0.54 -5.33
N PHE A 98 7.21 -0.27 -4.04
CA PHE A 98 7.62 -1.29 -3.09
C PHE A 98 6.95 -1.11 -1.73
N ARG A 99 6.70 -2.23 -1.09
CA ARG A 99 6.28 -2.30 0.31
C ARG A 99 7.50 -2.23 1.22
N THR A 100 7.32 -1.64 2.38
CA THR A 100 8.38 -1.58 3.40
C THR A 100 8.94 -2.97 3.69
N GLY A 101 10.25 -3.05 3.86
CA GLY A 101 10.96 -4.29 4.14
C GLY A 101 11.33 -5.11 2.90
N ILE A 102 10.83 -4.78 1.72
CA ILE A 102 11.22 -5.48 0.49
C ILE A 102 12.41 -4.78 -0.15
N PRO A 103 13.57 -5.44 -0.32
CA PRO A 103 14.75 -4.84 -0.94
C PRO A 103 14.59 -4.76 -2.47
N VAL A 104 14.47 -3.55 -2.98
CA VAL A 104 14.27 -3.25 -4.42
C VAL A 104 15.56 -2.89 -5.12
N ILE A 105 16.52 -2.33 -4.39
CA ILE A 105 17.75 -1.75 -4.96
C ILE A 105 18.59 -2.74 -5.76
N PRO A 106 18.79 -4.01 -5.34
CA PRO A 106 19.57 -4.96 -6.14
C PRO A 106 18.99 -5.17 -7.54
N ALA A 107 17.67 -5.30 -7.65
CA ALA A 107 17.00 -5.45 -8.94
C ALA A 107 17.05 -4.16 -9.78
N ALA A 108 16.89 -3.01 -9.14
CA ALA A 108 16.99 -1.71 -9.81
C ALA A 108 18.39 -1.51 -10.42
N GLN A 109 19.46 -1.79 -9.67
CA GLN A 109 20.84 -1.70 -10.13
C GLN A 109 21.14 -2.70 -11.26
N ALA A 110 20.68 -3.95 -11.13
CA ALA A 110 20.84 -4.97 -12.16
C ALA A 110 20.09 -4.60 -13.46
N PHE A 111 18.94 -3.96 -13.35
CA PHE A 111 18.17 -3.46 -14.48
C PHE A 111 18.86 -2.25 -15.14
N GLU A 112 19.24 -1.23 -14.37
CA GLU A 112 19.88 -0.01 -14.88
C GLU A 112 21.24 -0.30 -15.55
N ALA A 113 21.98 -1.32 -15.09
CA ALA A 113 23.19 -1.78 -15.75
C ALA A 113 22.95 -2.29 -17.18
N ARG A 114 21.77 -2.82 -17.47
CA ARG A 114 21.34 -3.27 -18.83
C ARG A 114 20.64 -2.18 -19.64
N HIS A 115 20.10 -1.18 -18.95
CA HIS A 115 19.34 -0.07 -19.54
C HIS A 115 19.86 1.28 -19.04
N PRO A 116 21.09 1.71 -19.44
CA PRO A 116 21.73 2.91 -18.89
C PRO A 116 21.01 4.22 -19.27
N ASP A 117 20.07 4.16 -20.23
CA ASP A 117 19.20 5.28 -20.64
C ASP A 117 17.90 5.34 -19.84
N VAL A 118 17.66 4.39 -18.93
CA VAL A 118 16.43 4.30 -18.12
C VAL A 118 16.77 4.52 -16.65
N VAL A 119 16.04 5.38 -15.99
CA VAL A 119 16.13 5.59 -14.54
C VAL A 119 15.02 4.82 -13.84
N VAL A 120 15.36 4.00 -12.86
CA VAL A 120 14.38 3.34 -11.99
C VAL A 120 13.97 4.31 -10.87
N ASP A 121 12.72 4.72 -10.89
CA ASP A 121 12.14 5.56 -9.84
C ASP A 121 11.44 4.69 -8.79
N VAL A 122 12.06 4.59 -7.62
CA VAL A 122 11.58 3.75 -6.53
C VAL A 122 10.64 4.53 -5.64
N GLN A 123 9.41 4.05 -5.47
CA GLN A 123 8.36 4.70 -4.69
C GLN A 123 7.81 3.77 -3.62
N ARG A 124 7.77 4.22 -2.36
CA ARG A 124 7.08 3.49 -1.30
C ARG A 124 5.57 3.52 -1.55
N ILE A 125 4.93 2.37 -1.42
CA ILE A 125 3.48 2.23 -1.53
C ILE A 125 2.89 1.72 -0.22
N GLU A 126 1.71 2.25 0.13
CA GLU A 126 0.99 1.79 1.31
C GLU A 126 0.15 0.55 0.97
N TRP A 127 -0.37 -0.10 1.99
CA TRP A 127 -1.11 -1.36 1.83
C TRP A 127 -2.35 -1.19 0.92
N ASP A 128 -3.13 -0.16 1.17
CA ASP A 128 -4.40 0.08 0.48
C ASP A 128 -4.22 0.59 -0.96
N ASP A 129 -3.01 1.06 -1.32
CA ASP A 129 -2.74 1.70 -2.61
C ASP A 129 -2.13 0.76 -3.66
N GLN A 130 -1.71 -0.46 -3.29
CA GLN A 130 -0.92 -1.35 -4.15
C GLN A 130 -1.58 -1.57 -5.53
N ALA A 131 -2.79 -2.10 -5.55
CA ALA A 131 -3.51 -2.39 -6.79
C ALA A 131 -3.88 -1.10 -7.55
N ALA A 132 -4.36 -0.09 -6.84
CA ALA A 132 -4.79 1.18 -7.43
C ALA A 132 -3.63 1.88 -8.18
N MET A 133 -2.44 1.97 -7.58
CA MET A 133 -1.28 2.63 -8.20
C MET A 133 -0.78 1.93 -9.45
N LEU A 134 -0.93 0.59 -9.55
CA LEU A 134 -0.63 -0.17 -10.74
C LEU A 134 -1.68 0.05 -11.83
N LEU A 135 -2.96 -0.06 -11.48
CA LEU A 135 -4.07 0.04 -12.42
C LEU A 135 -4.19 1.45 -13.03
N ASP A 136 -4.00 2.48 -12.22
CA ASP A 136 -4.04 3.86 -12.68
C ASP A 136 -2.72 4.34 -13.33
N GLY A 137 -1.63 3.56 -13.17
CA GLY A 137 -0.34 3.80 -13.81
C GLY A 137 0.51 4.89 -13.19
N ARG A 138 0.34 5.14 -11.92
CA ARG A 138 1.31 5.91 -11.13
C ARG A 138 2.63 5.16 -10.99
N ILE A 139 2.58 3.83 -10.93
CA ILE A 139 3.72 2.93 -10.98
C ILE A 139 3.55 1.91 -12.10
N ASP A 140 4.66 1.42 -12.64
CA ASP A 140 4.67 0.46 -13.74
C ASP A 140 4.76 -0.98 -13.23
N VAL A 141 5.56 -1.20 -12.19
CA VAL A 141 5.78 -2.47 -11.51
C VAL A 141 5.71 -2.24 -10.00
N ALA A 142 5.21 -3.20 -9.24
CA ALA A 142 5.23 -3.18 -7.79
C ALA A 142 5.73 -4.49 -7.19
N TYR A 143 6.53 -4.38 -6.15
CA TYR A 143 6.72 -5.45 -5.18
C TYR A 143 5.56 -5.41 -4.19
N VAL A 144 4.83 -6.49 -4.13
CA VAL A 144 3.62 -6.64 -3.31
C VAL A 144 3.72 -7.87 -2.42
N ARG A 145 2.94 -7.89 -1.34
CA ARG A 145 2.75 -9.05 -0.48
C ARG A 145 1.33 -9.56 -0.62
N LEU A 146 1.16 -10.87 -0.75
CA LEU A 146 -0.17 -11.46 -0.80
C LEU A 146 -0.80 -11.55 0.62
N PRO A 147 -2.13 -11.55 0.69
CA PRO A 147 -3.09 -11.40 -0.40
C PRO A 147 -3.31 -9.94 -0.82
N ILE A 148 -3.60 -9.74 -2.12
CA ILE A 148 -4.08 -8.47 -2.69
C ILE A 148 -5.26 -8.76 -3.62
N ASP A 149 -6.01 -7.72 -4.00
CA ASP A 149 -6.95 -7.85 -5.11
C ASP A 149 -6.15 -7.93 -6.43
N GLU A 150 -6.15 -9.11 -7.05
CA GLU A 150 -5.42 -9.37 -8.29
C GLU A 150 -6.22 -8.97 -9.55
N THR A 151 -7.45 -8.45 -9.39
CA THR A 151 -8.30 -8.06 -10.51
C THR A 151 -7.60 -7.04 -11.40
N GLY A 152 -7.39 -7.39 -12.67
CA GLY A 152 -6.71 -6.55 -13.65
C GLY A 152 -5.18 -6.47 -13.48
N LEU A 153 -4.59 -7.28 -12.61
CA LEU A 153 -3.14 -7.37 -12.41
C LEU A 153 -2.58 -8.67 -12.99
N ARG A 154 -1.33 -8.60 -13.45
CA ARG A 154 -0.44 -9.74 -13.63
C ARG A 154 0.44 -9.82 -12.40
N VAL A 155 0.32 -10.90 -11.63
CA VAL A 155 1.07 -11.14 -10.41
C VAL A 155 1.99 -12.33 -10.62
N THR A 156 3.27 -12.18 -10.27
CA THR A 156 4.30 -13.20 -10.44
C THR A 156 5.00 -13.42 -9.10
N PRO A 157 4.92 -14.63 -8.52
CA PRO A 157 5.63 -14.96 -7.28
C PRO A 157 7.15 -14.77 -7.44
N LEU A 158 7.81 -14.22 -6.41
CA LEU A 158 9.27 -14.09 -6.34
C LEU A 158 9.86 -15.02 -5.30
N TYR A 159 9.51 -14.84 -4.04
CA TYR A 159 10.00 -15.65 -2.92
C TYR A 159 8.99 -15.62 -1.77
N THR A 160 9.21 -16.54 -0.82
CA THR A 160 8.49 -16.54 0.46
C THR A 160 9.44 -16.17 1.59
N GLU A 161 8.91 -15.57 2.65
CA GLU A 161 9.65 -15.29 3.86
C GLU A 161 8.87 -15.65 5.12
N PRO A 162 9.54 -16.08 6.20
CA PRO A 162 8.89 -16.38 7.46
C PRO A 162 8.20 -15.14 8.04
N LEU A 163 7.07 -15.36 8.70
CA LEU A 163 6.44 -14.33 9.52
C LEU A 163 7.10 -14.26 10.90
N MET A 164 7.17 -13.04 11.41
CA MET A 164 7.62 -12.72 12.76
C MET A 164 6.48 -12.06 13.52
N VAL A 165 6.27 -12.44 14.78
CA VAL A 165 5.42 -11.65 15.67
C VAL A 165 6.24 -10.48 16.23
N VAL A 166 5.62 -9.30 16.26
CA VAL A 166 6.17 -8.09 16.89
C VAL A 166 5.52 -7.94 18.25
N LEU A 167 6.33 -7.83 19.27
CA LEU A 167 5.95 -7.77 20.66
C LEU A 167 6.57 -6.52 21.33
N PRO A 168 5.98 -5.96 22.38
CA PRO A 168 6.71 -5.04 23.28
C PRO A 168 8.00 -5.71 23.79
N ALA A 169 9.05 -4.95 24.01
CA ALA A 169 10.35 -5.49 24.44
C ALA A 169 10.29 -6.21 25.80
N ASP A 170 9.36 -5.81 26.68
CA ASP A 170 9.12 -6.39 28.02
C ASP A 170 8.04 -7.48 28.02
N HIS A 171 7.53 -7.87 26.85
CA HIS A 171 6.49 -8.90 26.74
C HIS A 171 6.99 -10.27 27.21
N ARG A 172 6.11 -11.07 27.83
CA ARG A 172 6.42 -12.43 28.37
C ARG A 172 7.01 -13.40 27.32
N LEU A 173 6.76 -13.16 26.05
CA LEU A 173 7.26 -13.98 24.93
C LEU A 173 8.48 -13.36 24.25
N ALA A 174 8.88 -12.14 24.62
CA ALA A 174 10.07 -11.52 24.09
C ALA A 174 11.32 -12.34 24.41
N GLY A 175 12.21 -12.52 23.42
CA GLY A 175 13.45 -13.28 23.60
C GLY A 175 13.29 -14.81 23.52
N LYS A 176 12.09 -15.36 23.28
CA LYS A 176 11.94 -16.77 22.91
C LYS A 176 12.56 -17.03 21.55
N GLU A 177 13.05 -18.25 21.32
CA GLU A 177 13.56 -18.69 20.00
C GLU A 177 12.43 -18.72 18.96
N GLU A 178 11.25 -19.19 19.36
CA GLU A 178 10.04 -19.20 18.56
C GLU A 178 8.78 -19.18 19.44
N VAL A 179 7.64 -18.85 18.84
CA VAL A 179 6.32 -18.93 19.49
C VAL A 179 5.34 -19.68 18.60
N THR A 180 4.28 -20.21 19.24
CA THR A 180 3.16 -20.90 18.60
C THR A 180 1.93 -19.99 18.51
N GLU A 181 0.95 -20.34 17.68
CA GLU A 181 -0.35 -19.68 17.68
C GLU A 181 -1.03 -19.75 19.06
N ALA A 182 -0.85 -20.85 19.77
CA ALA A 182 -1.40 -21.05 21.11
C ALA A 182 -0.78 -20.11 22.14
N ASP A 183 0.51 -19.79 22.02
CA ASP A 183 1.19 -18.80 22.90
C ASP A 183 0.58 -17.39 22.75
N LEU A 184 0.05 -17.08 21.57
CA LEU A 184 -0.52 -15.76 21.25
C LEU A 184 -2.02 -15.67 21.52
N ALA A 185 -2.63 -16.74 21.98
CA ALA A 185 -4.08 -16.77 22.26
C ALA A 185 -4.45 -15.71 23.31
N GLY A 186 -5.43 -14.85 22.96
CA GLY A 186 -5.91 -13.78 23.84
C GLY A 186 -5.10 -12.50 23.79
N GLU A 187 -3.99 -12.44 23.09
CA GLU A 187 -3.25 -11.17 22.91
C GLU A 187 -4.05 -10.22 21.99
N PRO A 188 -4.18 -8.93 22.34
CA PRO A 188 -4.80 -7.96 21.46
C PRO A 188 -3.93 -7.75 20.23
N LEU A 189 -4.56 -7.53 19.04
CA LEU A 189 -3.82 -7.34 17.81
C LEU A 189 -3.84 -5.90 17.32
N VAL A 190 -2.76 -5.48 16.69
CA VAL A 190 -2.64 -4.25 15.90
C VAL A 190 -2.65 -4.64 14.42
N TRP A 191 -3.71 -4.22 13.70
CA TRP A 191 -3.98 -4.63 12.34
C TRP A 191 -3.78 -3.50 11.33
N HIS A 192 -3.58 -3.86 10.07
CA HIS A 192 -3.87 -2.94 8.96
C HIS A 192 -5.37 -2.64 8.83
N ALA A 193 -5.68 -1.52 8.17
CA ALA A 193 -7.07 -1.06 7.97
C ALA A 193 -7.95 -2.08 7.25
N ASP A 194 -7.39 -2.88 6.32
CA ASP A 194 -8.09 -3.98 5.67
C ASP A 194 -7.73 -5.35 6.27
N PRO A 195 -8.60 -5.90 7.12
CA PRO A 195 -8.36 -7.21 7.73
C PRO A 195 -8.50 -8.38 6.73
N SER A 196 -9.07 -8.19 5.53
CA SER A 196 -9.23 -9.26 4.54
C SER A 196 -7.89 -9.70 3.96
N THR A 197 -6.89 -8.86 4.03
CA THR A 197 -5.54 -9.07 3.48
C THR A 197 -4.56 -9.69 4.47
N GLN A 198 -5.00 -10.14 5.65
CA GLN A 198 -4.09 -10.66 6.68
C GLN A 198 -4.22 -12.17 6.89
N PRO A 199 -3.12 -12.93 6.75
CA PRO A 199 -3.13 -14.38 6.97
C PRO A 199 -3.50 -14.78 8.42
N THR A 200 -3.30 -13.86 9.37
CA THR A 200 -3.51 -14.04 10.82
C THR A 200 -4.92 -13.71 11.31
N ARG A 201 -5.83 -13.27 10.43
CA ARG A 201 -7.22 -12.93 10.80
C ARG A 201 -7.95 -14.05 11.55
N ARG A 202 -7.60 -15.32 11.27
CA ARG A 202 -8.21 -16.48 11.93
C ARG A 202 -7.94 -16.52 13.43
N LEU A 203 -6.84 -15.92 13.89
CA LEU A 203 -6.44 -15.93 15.29
C LEU A 203 -7.31 -15.01 16.15
N HIS A 204 -7.80 -13.89 15.59
CA HIS A 204 -8.55 -12.87 16.34
C HIS A 204 -9.54 -12.12 15.41
N PRO A 205 -10.72 -12.68 15.13
CA PRO A 205 -11.63 -12.15 14.11
C PRO A 205 -12.25 -10.78 14.44
N ASP A 206 -12.35 -10.39 15.71
CA ASP A 206 -13.20 -9.27 16.14
C ASP A 206 -12.51 -8.21 17.02
N SER A 207 -11.23 -8.33 17.33
CA SER A 207 -10.56 -7.39 18.24
C SER A 207 -9.25 -6.86 17.68
N GLY A 208 -9.03 -5.56 17.80
CA GLY A 208 -7.72 -4.97 17.50
C GLY A 208 -7.78 -3.53 17.02
N LEU A 209 -6.66 -2.84 17.19
CA LEU A 209 -6.46 -1.48 16.75
C LEU A 209 -6.09 -1.46 15.25
N ARG A 210 -6.79 -0.64 14.45
CA ARG A 210 -6.53 -0.50 13.02
C ARG A 210 -5.55 0.62 12.74
N VAL A 211 -4.54 0.33 11.91
CA VAL A 211 -3.48 1.26 11.52
C VAL A 211 -3.30 1.26 10.01
N ARG A 212 -2.71 2.31 9.46
CA ARG A 212 -2.50 2.45 8.00
C ARG A 212 -1.09 2.10 7.54
N GLY A 213 -0.09 2.23 8.39
CA GLY A 213 1.32 2.03 8.05
C GLY A 213 2.07 1.17 9.06
N VAL A 214 3.25 0.71 8.67
CA VAL A 214 4.12 -0.13 9.51
C VAL A 214 4.62 0.67 10.71
N GLU A 215 5.02 1.92 10.52
CA GLU A 215 5.51 2.78 11.59
C GLU A 215 4.45 2.98 12.68
N GLU A 216 3.22 3.31 12.29
CA GLU A 216 2.10 3.45 13.23
C GLU A 216 1.82 2.13 13.97
N LYS A 217 1.89 1.00 13.27
CA LYS A 217 1.76 -0.33 13.84
C LYS A 217 2.80 -0.57 14.94
N LEU A 218 4.07 -0.27 14.68
CA LEU A 218 5.16 -0.47 15.61
C LEU A 218 5.07 0.46 16.84
N GLU A 219 4.59 1.70 16.67
CA GLU A 219 4.33 2.60 17.79
C GLU A 219 3.26 2.04 18.74
N HIS A 220 2.19 1.48 18.18
CA HIS A 220 1.15 0.87 19.00
C HIS A 220 1.63 -0.39 19.74
N VAL A 221 2.45 -1.21 19.09
CA VAL A 221 3.06 -2.38 19.72
C VAL A 221 4.00 -1.95 20.85
N ALA A 222 4.91 -1.00 20.60
CA ALA A 222 5.84 -0.48 21.60
C ALA A 222 5.10 0.13 22.82
N ALA A 223 3.92 0.71 22.60
CA ALA A 223 3.07 1.23 23.66
C ALA A 223 2.27 0.15 24.43
N GLY A 224 2.50 -1.15 24.15
CA GLY A 224 1.82 -2.27 24.83
C GLY A 224 0.33 -2.39 24.47
N ARG A 225 -0.12 -1.84 23.34
CA ARG A 225 -1.54 -1.86 22.91
C ARG A 225 -1.94 -3.13 22.17
N GLY A 226 -1.00 -4.04 21.98
CA GLY A 226 -1.19 -5.32 21.33
C GLY A 226 0.07 -5.81 20.62
N ILE A 227 -0.05 -6.95 19.95
CA ILE A 227 0.99 -7.56 19.14
C ILE A 227 0.66 -7.40 17.66
N SER A 228 1.64 -7.62 16.78
CA SER A 228 1.41 -7.59 15.34
C SER A 228 2.30 -8.58 14.62
N PHE A 229 2.15 -8.67 13.28
CA PHE A 229 2.94 -9.54 12.44
C PHE A 229 3.62 -8.74 11.33
N VAL A 230 4.84 -9.16 10.98
CA VAL A 230 5.63 -8.59 9.88
C VAL A 230 6.36 -9.72 9.16
N GLY A 231 6.73 -9.50 7.90
CA GLY A 231 7.67 -10.38 7.22
C GLY A 231 9.07 -10.24 7.84
N ARG A 232 9.86 -11.30 7.80
CA ARG A 232 11.21 -11.31 8.37
C ARG A 232 12.09 -10.16 7.83
N SER A 233 11.97 -9.84 6.56
CA SER A 233 12.75 -8.76 5.94
C SER A 233 12.46 -7.39 6.55
N GLU A 234 11.24 -7.14 7.03
CA GLU A 234 10.88 -5.87 7.69
C GLU A 234 11.69 -5.64 8.97
N THR A 235 12.08 -6.70 9.69
CA THR A 235 12.84 -6.61 10.95
C THR A 235 14.21 -5.95 10.75
N MET A 236 14.79 -6.06 9.55
CA MET A 236 16.08 -5.44 9.22
C MET A 236 15.98 -3.91 9.09
N PHE A 237 14.80 -3.40 8.70
CA PHE A 237 14.58 -1.97 8.51
C PHE A 237 14.09 -1.28 9.78
N TYR A 238 13.48 -2.02 10.70
CA TYR A 238 12.88 -1.50 11.92
C TYR A 238 13.50 -2.11 13.17
N SER A 239 14.82 -1.96 13.35
CA SER A 239 15.47 -2.34 14.60
C SER A 239 15.24 -1.25 15.67
N ARG A 240 14.47 -1.59 16.73
CA ARG A 240 14.09 -0.67 17.81
C ARG A 240 14.29 -1.37 19.16
N PRO A 241 14.74 -0.63 20.21
CA PRO A 241 14.98 -1.21 21.54
C PRO A 241 13.70 -1.50 22.33
N ASP A 242 12.56 -0.90 21.94
CA ASP A 242 11.26 -0.96 22.62
C ASP A 242 10.33 -2.05 22.06
N ILE A 243 10.78 -2.80 21.03
CA ILE A 243 10.05 -3.96 20.48
C ILE A 243 10.97 -5.17 20.35
N SER A 244 10.35 -6.34 20.29
CA SER A 244 11.01 -7.62 20.05
C SER A 244 10.34 -8.35 18.88
N TYR A 245 11.13 -9.06 18.09
CA TYR A 245 10.66 -9.90 17.01
C TYR A 245 10.91 -11.37 17.35
N VAL A 246 9.88 -12.19 17.26
CA VAL A 246 10.00 -13.63 17.54
C VAL A 246 9.41 -14.41 16.36
N PRO A 247 10.11 -15.44 15.85
CA PRO A 247 9.59 -16.29 14.78
C PRO A 247 8.30 -17.01 15.19
N ILE A 248 7.39 -17.20 14.21
CA ILE A 248 6.19 -18.01 14.36
C ILE A 248 6.06 -18.99 13.19
N PRO A 249 6.74 -20.13 13.25
CA PRO A 249 6.83 -21.05 12.12
C PRO A 249 5.53 -21.78 11.77
N GLU A 250 4.54 -21.80 12.65
CA GLU A 250 3.24 -22.40 12.39
C GLU A 250 2.40 -21.63 11.36
N LEU A 251 2.67 -20.34 11.20
CA LEU A 251 1.98 -19.54 10.18
C LEU A 251 2.59 -19.76 8.80
N ALA A 252 1.72 -19.78 7.79
CA ALA A 252 2.17 -19.79 6.41
C ALA A 252 3.12 -18.59 6.15
N PRO A 253 4.24 -18.82 5.45
CA PRO A 253 5.16 -17.75 5.13
C PRO A 253 4.49 -16.70 4.25
N ASP A 254 4.97 -15.46 4.36
CA ASP A 254 4.53 -14.34 3.55
C ASP A 254 5.04 -14.49 2.11
N GLN A 255 4.17 -14.30 1.14
CA GLN A 255 4.53 -14.42 -0.28
C GLN A 255 4.81 -13.03 -0.86
N VAL A 256 6.05 -12.79 -1.25
CA VAL A 256 6.44 -11.60 -2.01
C VAL A 256 6.30 -11.88 -3.50
N CYS A 257 5.65 -10.97 -4.21
CA CYS A 257 5.38 -11.05 -5.64
C CYS A 257 5.79 -9.76 -6.34
N LEU A 258 5.99 -9.84 -7.66
CA LEU A 258 5.93 -8.69 -8.56
C LEU A 258 4.55 -8.60 -9.19
N ALA A 259 4.03 -7.39 -9.30
CA ALA A 259 2.75 -7.11 -9.95
C ALA A 259 2.87 -5.97 -10.96
N MET A 260 2.06 -6.03 -12.01
CA MET A 260 1.83 -4.94 -12.97
C MET A 260 0.40 -5.00 -13.50
N ALA A 261 -0.09 -3.91 -14.09
CA ALA A 261 -1.39 -3.92 -14.73
C ALA A 261 -1.42 -4.90 -15.93
N ALA A 262 -2.36 -5.85 -15.95
CA ALA A 262 -2.47 -6.86 -16.99
C ALA A 262 -2.77 -6.26 -18.39
N SER A 263 -3.42 -5.10 -18.43
CA SER A 263 -3.73 -4.37 -19.66
C SER A 263 -2.52 -3.68 -20.30
N ARG A 264 -1.36 -3.67 -19.63
CA ARG A 264 -0.16 -3.00 -20.14
C ARG A 264 0.85 -4.00 -20.67
N THR A 265 1.33 -3.73 -21.87
CA THR A 265 2.51 -4.38 -22.44
C THR A 265 3.68 -3.40 -22.32
N SER A 266 4.69 -3.77 -21.55
CA SER A 266 5.89 -2.94 -21.33
C SER A 266 7.15 -3.82 -21.34
N PRO A 267 7.95 -3.78 -22.42
CA PRO A 267 9.21 -4.52 -22.47
C PRO A 267 10.14 -4.18 -21.29
N LEU A 268 10.15 -2.90 -20.87
CA LEU A 268 10.95 -2.49 -19.69
C LEU A 268 10.46 -3.14 -18.40
N ALA A 269 9.15 -3.28 -18.22
CA ALA A 269 8.61 -3.97 -17.05
C ALA A 269 8.96 -5.47 -17.09
N ASP A 270 8.86 -6.14 -18.24
CA ASP A 270 9.23 -7.55 -18.41
C ASP A 270 10.73 -7.77 -18.14
N ASP A 271 11.59 -6.87 -18.61
CA ASP A 271 13.04 -6.89 -18.33
C ASP A 271 13.32 -6.64 -16.83
N PHE A 272 12.56 -5.78 -16.19
CA PHE A 272 12.66 -5.57 -14.74
C PHE A 272 12.22 -6.82 -13.97
N PHE A 273 11.15 -7.50 -14.37
CA PHE A 273 10.76 -8.78 -13.78
C PHE A 273 11.89 -9.79 -13.85
N THR A 274 12.58 -9.88 -14.99
CA THR A 274 13.75 -10.76 -15.16
C THR A 274 14.90 -10.38 -14.21
N ALA A 275 15.17 -9.08 -14.07
CA ALA A 275 16.20 -8.60 -13.15
C ALA A 275 15.87 -8.92 -11.68
N ALA A 276 14.62 -8.71 -11.31
CA ALA A 276 14.11 -8.99 -9.96
C ALA A 276 14.15 -10.49 -9.63
N GLN A 277 13.77 -11.36 -10.56
CA GLN A 277 13.86 -12.81 -10.39
C GLN A 277 15.32 -13.26 -10.20
N ALA A 278 16.24 -12.74 -11.01
CA ALA A 278 17.65 -13.08 -10.90
C ALA A 278 18.31 -12.64 -9.57
N THR A 279 17.75 -11.59 -8.93
CA THR A 279 18.24 -11.10 -7.63
C THR A 279 17.44 -11.62 -6.44
N ALA A 280 16.32 -12.30 -6.66
CA ALA A 280 15.43 -12.77 -5.61
C ALA A 280 16.09 -13.78 -4.66
N GLU A 281 16.91 -14.70 -5.18
CA GLU A 281 17.63 -15.69 -4.37
C GLU A 281 18.60 -15.01 -3.39
N THR A 282 19.37 -14.02 -3.87
CA THR A 282 20.25 -13.22 -3.02
C THR A 282 19.48 -12.41 -1.99
N THR A 283 18.27 -12.00 -2.33
CA THR A 283 17.38 -11.23 -1.47
C THR A 283 16.72 -12.10 -0.38
N ALA A 284 16.34 -13.32 -0.71
CA ALA A 284 15.84 -14.30 0.25
C ALA A 284 16.91 -14.71 1.28
N ASP A 285 18.17 -14.83 0.85
CA ASP A 285 19.31 -15.10 1.74
C ASP A 285 19.67 -13.92 2.65
N CYS A 286 19.44 -12.67 2.23
CA CYS A 286 19.54 -11.52 3.15
C CYS A 286 18.56 -11.66 4.34
N GLY A 287 17.44 -12.34 4.18
CA GLY A 287 16.54 -12.73 5.28
C GLY A 287 17.15 -13.76 6.24
N ASN A 288 18.21 -14.46 5.87
CA ASN A 288 18.95 -15.41 6.73
C ASN A 288 20.08 -14.76 7.55
N TYR A 289 20.26 -13.43 7.49
CA TYR A 289 21.21 -12.73 8.35
C TYR A 289 20.78 -12.85 9.80
N ASP A 290 21.54 -13.58 10.59
CA ASP A 290 21.34 -13.74 12.02
C ASP A 290 21.55 -12.39 12.73
N VAL A 291 20.43 -11.72 13.02
CA VAL A 291 20.40 -10.41 13.69
C VAL A 291 21.07 -10.51 15.07
N HIS A 292 21.00 -11.66 15.74
CA HIS A 292 21.64 -11.90 17.05
C HIS A 292 23.18 -11.93 16.93
N ALA A 293 23.70 -12.55 15.88
CA ALA A 293 25.16 -12.59 15.65
C ALA A 293 25.74 -11.24 15.22
N ALA A 294 24.96 -10.40 14.55
CA ALA A 294 25.39 -9.06 14.13
C ALA A 294 25.43 -8.05 15.28
N LEU A 295 24.51 -8.16 16.24
CA LEU A 295 24.46 -7.30 17.45
C LEU A 295 25.59 -7.66 18.43
N GLN A 296 25.96 -8.94 18.57
CA GLN A 296 27.06 -9.35 19.48
C GLN A 296 28.44 -8.94 18.98
N LYS A 297 28.62 -8.62 17.69
CA LYS A 297 29.90 -8.15 17.14
C LYS A 297 30.12 -6.63 17.25
N ARG A 298 29.14 -5.87 17.74
CA ARG A 298 29.23 -4.39 17.91
C ARG A 298 29.26 -3.93 19.36
N LEU A 299 29.25 -4.85 20.32
CA LEU A 299 29.56 -4.62 21.76
C LEU A 299 30.96 -5.17 22.07
#